data_3527a50c3efed3fc02978fcfbdf5e08c
#
_entry.id   3527a50c3efed3fc02978fcfbdf5e08c
#
_cell.length_a   1.000
_cell.length_b   1.000
_cell.length_c   1.000
_cell.angle_alpha   90.00
_cell.angle_beta   90.00
_cell.angle_gamma   90.00
#
_symmetry.space_group_name_H-M   'P 1'
#
loop_
_entity.id
_entity.type
_entity.pdbx_description
1 polymer ?
#
loop_
_entity_poly.entity_id
_entity_poly.type
_entity_poly.pdbx_seq_one_letter_code
_entity_poly.pdbx_strand_id
1 'polypeptide(L)'
;MIRTAAADFGVSRFTGDAMEVITDPEVDAVWICSPSQYHAEQIKACAANGKHVFCEKPLATDLAETVEAINACNEAGVKLMTGLQRRFDPNFKRVKEAVVGGEVGETIMVC
;
A
#
# COMPACT_ATOMS: atom_id res chain seq x y z
N MET A 1 7.86 -0.37 23.05
CA MET A 1 6.77 -0.70 22.09
C MET A 1 7.29 -1.59 20.95
N ILE A 2 8.24 -1.19 20.10
CA ILE A 2 8.74 -2.02 18.95
C ILE A 2 9.28 -3.37 19.43
N ARG A 3 10.14 -3.41 20.44
CA ARG A 3 10.72 -4.64 20.99
C ARG A 3 9.66 -5.63 21.50
N THR A 4 8.62 -5.12 22.14
CA THR A 4 7.52 -5.94 22.66
C THR A 4 6.76 -6.58 21.50
N ALA A 5 6.35 -5.78 20.51
CA ALA A 5 5.67 -6.29 19.32
C ALA A 5 6.52 -7.30 18.53
N ALA A 6 7.81 -7.02 18.36
CA ALA A 6 8.72 -7.95 17.68
C ALA A 6 8.79 -9.31 18.41
N ALA A 7 8.85 -9.30 19.73
CA ALA A 7 8.86 -10.52 20.55
C ALA A 7 7.54 -11.28 20.45
N ASP A 8 6.39 -10.57 20.53
CA ASP A 8 5.05 -11.16 20.47
C ASP A 8 4.78 -11.87 19.12
N PHE A 9 5.35 -11.37 18.03
CA PHE A 9 5.18 -11.92 16.68
C PHE A 9 6.39 -12.71 16.18
N GLY A 10 7.40 -12.96 17.01
CA GLY A 10 8.58 -13.73 16.63
C GLY A 10 9.47 -13.07 15.56
N VAL A 11 9.44 -11.72 15.49
CA VAL A 11 10.25 -10.96 14.54
C VAL A 11 11.65 -10.76 15.11
N SER A 12 12.65 -11.31 14.45
CA SER A 12 14.06 -11.28 14.92
C SER A 12 14.79 -9.97 14.58
N ARG A 13 14.41 -9.31 13.48
CA ARG A 13 15.03 -8.04 13.02
C ARG A 13 13.98 -6.94 13.08
N PHE A 14 14.28 -5.87 13.77
CA PHE A 14 13.39 -4.71 13.88
C PHE A 14 14.20 -3.43 14.10
N THR A 15 13.68 -2.32 13.63
CA THR A 15 14.26 -0.99 13.79
C THR A 15 13.18 0.05 14.02
N GLY A 16 13.55 1.21 14.57
CA GLY A 16 12.71 2.40 14.66
C GLY A 16 12.84 3.33 13.46
N ASP A 17 13.76 3.06 12.55
CA ASP A 17 14.03 3.87 11.37
C ASP A 17 13.57 3.14 10.10
N ALA A 18 12.59 3.72 9.42
CA ALA A 18 12.09 3.17 8.16
C ALA A 18 13.15 3.12 7.07
N MET A 19 14.11 4.04 7.08
CA MET A 19 15.16 4.08 6.07
C MET A 19 16.13 2.91 6.19
N GLU A 20 16.38 2.39 7.39
CA GLU A 20 17.18 1.19 7.56
C GLU A 20 16.54 -0.03 6.86
N VAL A 21 15.20 -0.13 6.87
CA VAL A 21 14.48 -1.19 6.16
C VAL A 21 14.50 -0.96 4.66
N ILE A 22 14.25 0.28 4.21
CA ILE A 22 14.16 0.63 2.79
C ILE A 22 15.49 0.44 2.08
N THR A 23 16.61 0.72 2.75
CA THR A 23 17.95 0.60 2.17
C THR A 23 18.61 -0.77 2.37
N ASP A 24 17.99 -1.67 3.14
CA ASP A 24 18.54 -3.01 3.38
C ASP A 24 18.57 -3.83 2.07
N PRO A 25 19.73 -4.32 1.63
CA PRO A 25 19.84 -5.11 0.39
C PRO A 25 19.13 -6.47 0.45
N GLU A 26 18.82 -6.98 1.63
CA GLU A 26 18.08 -8.24 1.79
C GLU A 26 16.55 -8.07 1.72
N VAL A 27 16.05 -6.83 1.61
CA VAL A 27 14.62 -6.52 1.49
C VAL A 27 14.26 -6.31 0.02
N ASP A 28 13.35 -7.10 -0.53
CA ASP A 28 12.85 -6.98 -1.91
C ASP A 28 11.59 -6.12 -2.01
N ALA A 29 10.76 -6.13 -0.96
CA ALA A 29 9.48 -5.43 -0.93
C ALA A 29 9.20 -4.84 0.46
N VAL A 30 8.54 -3.68 0.49
CA VAL A 30 8.18 -2.97 1.72
C VAL A 30 6.67 -2.82 1.80
N TRP A 31 6.11 -3.18 2.95
CA TRP A 31 4.72 -2.88 3.30
C TRP A 31 4.65 -1.63 4.16
N ILE A 32 4.09 -0.55 3.60
CA ILE A 32 3.96 0.75 4.25
C ILE A 32 2.60 0.84 4.96
N CYS A 33 2.64 0.89 6.30
CA CYS A 33 1.48 1.06 7.19
C CYS A 33 1.67 2.24 8.14
N SER A 34 2.57 3.15 7.82
CA SER A 34 2.85 4.36 8.60
C SER A 34 1.67 5.36 8.52
N PRO A 35 1.69 6.48 9.26
CA PRO A 35 0.73 7.55 9.05
C PRO A 35 0.79 8.11 7.62
N SER A 36 -0.38 8.40 7.04
CA SER A 36 -0.56 8.73 5.61
C SER A 36 0.34 9.86 5.09
N GLN A 37 0.69 10.79 5.96
CA GLN A 37 1.58 11.92 5.62
C GLN A 37 3.00 11.50 5.21
N TYR A 38 3.43 10.28 5.56
CA TYR A 38 4.76 9.75 5.23
C TYR A 38 4.74 8.80 4.02
N HIS A 39 3.55 8.40 3.55
CA HIS A 39 3.43 7.38 2.51
C HIS A 39 4.15 7.75 1.22
N ALA A 40 3.88 8.95 0.68
CA ALA A 40 4.48 9.39 -0.59
C ALA A 40 6.02 9.43 -0.55
N GLU A 41 6.57 9.95 0.56
CA GLU A 41 8.02 10.01 0.76
C GLU A 41 8.62 8.59 0.85
N GLN A 42 8.00 7.72 1.63
CA GLN A 42 8.46 6.34 1.78
C GLN A 42 8.33 5.52 0.49
N ILE A 43 7.26 5.73 -0.30
CA ILE A 43 7.09 5.11 -1.61
C ILE A 43 8.22 5.55 -2.56
N LYS A 44 8.49 6.86 -2.64
CA LYS A 44 9.58 7.40 -3.47
C LYS A 44 10.94 6.86 -3.03
N ALA A 45 11.18 6.77 -1.74
CA ALA A 45 12.42 6.19 -1.20
C ALA A 45 12.55 4.70 -1.55
N CYS A 46 11.47 3.91 -1.44
CA CYS A 46 11.45 2.51 -1.87
C CYS A 46 11.76 2.38 -3.36
N ALA A 47 11.13 3.19 -4.21
CA ALA A 47 11.37 3.20 -5.65
C ALA A 47 12.84 3.49 -5.97
N ALA A 48 13.42 4.52 -5.35
CA ALA A 48 14.83 4.89 -5.53
C ALA A 48 15.82 3.77 -5.11
N ASN A 49 15.40 2.88 -4.20
CA ASN A 49 16.19 1.73 -3.75
C ASN A 49 15.76 0.40 -4.42
N GLY A 50 14.96 0.47 -5.49
CA GLY A 50 14.54 -0.71 -6.26
C GLY A 50 13.61 -1.66 -5.52
N LYS A 51 12.94 -1.21 -4.46
CA LYS A 51 12.03 -2.02 -3.64
C LYS A 51 10.61 -1.99 -4.21
N HIS A 52 9.96 -3.14 -4.27
CA HIS A 52 8.53 -3.22 -4.52
C HIS A 52 7.75 -2.69 -3.32
N VAL A 53 6.57 -2.12 -3.56
CA VAL A 53 5.78 -1.45 -2.50
C VAL A 53 4.37 -1.98 -2.44
N PHE A 54 3.93 -2.36 -1.24
CA PHE A 54 2.53 -2.42 -0.87
C PHE A 54 2.27 -1.28 0.13
N CYS A 55 1.37 -0.36 -0.19
CA CYS A 55 1.08 0.79 0.68
C CYS A 55 -0.38 0.80 1.10
N GLU A 56 -0.64 1.04 2.39
CA GLU A 56 -2.00 1.31 2.87
C GLU A 56 -2.55 2.60 2.24
N LYS A 57 -3.85 2.67 2.16
CA LYS A 57 -4.58 3.83 1.65
C LYS A 57 -4.59 4.97 2.70
N PRO A 58 -4.59 6.24 2.25
CA PRO A 58 -4.33 6.71 0.89
C PRO A 58 -2.82 6.66 0.57
N LEU A 59 -2.45 6.70 -0.71
CA LEU A 59 -1.03 6.74 -1.13
C LEU A 59 -0.32 8.03 -0.71
N ALA A 60 -1.06 9.13 -0.63
CA ALA A 60 -0.59 10.43 -0.15
C ALA A 60 -1.76 11.24 0.40
N THR A 61 -1.46 12.42 0.94
CA THR A 61 -2.47 13.35 1.48
C THR A 61 -3.01 14.30 0.41
N ASP A 62 -2.35 14.42 -0.73
CA ASP A 62 -2.82 15.19 -1.87
C ASP A 62 -2.58 14.46 -3.22
N LEU A 63 -3.18 15.00 -4.28
CA LEU A 63 -3.13 14.40 -5.61
C LEU A 63 -1.75 14.51 -6.26
N ALA A 64 -1.05 15.62 -6.07
CA ALA A 64 0.25 15.86 -6.69
C ALA A 64 1.29 14.86 -6.14
N GLU A 65 1.36 14.71 -4.83
CA GLU A 65 2.22 13.71 -4.17
C GLU A 65 1.87 12.28 -4.58
N THR A 66 0.55 11.98 -4.75
CA THR A 66 0.11 10.66 -5.23
C THR A 66 0.66 10.38 -6.63
N VAL A 67 0.55 11.34 -7.55
CA VAL A 67 1.06 11.21 -8.93
C VAL A 67 2.58 11.06 -8.94
N GLU A 68 3.30 11.87 -8.15
CA GLU A 68 4.75 11.75 -8.01
C GLU A 68 5.19 10.37 -7.52
N ALA A 69 4.53 9.83 -6.50
CA ALA A 69 4.85 8.52 -5.95
C ALA A 69 4.62 7.40 -6.98
N ILE A 70 3.52 7.47 -7.75
CA ILE A 70 3.23 6.52 -8.84
C ILE A 70 4.29 6.61 -9.93
N ASN A 71 4.64 7.82 -10.36
CA ASN A 71 5.64 8.05 -11.41
C ASN A 71 7.01 7.53 -10.98
N ALA A 72 7.44 7.80 -9.75
CA ALA A 72 8.70 7.28 -9.22
C ALA A 72 8.78 5.74 -9.28
N CYS A 73 7.69 5.04 -8.93
CA CYS A 73 7.64 3.59 -9.05
C CYS A 73 7.70 3.11 -10.50
N ASN A 74 6.98 3.77 -11.41
CA ASN A 74 7.00 3.44 -12.83
C ASN A 74 8.38 3.64 -13.46
N GLU A 75 9.04 4.76 -13.17
CA GLU A 75 10.38 5.10 -13.66
C GLU A 75 11.44 4.11 -13.14
N ALA A 76 11.32 3.70 -11.88
CA ALA A 76 12.20 2.71 -11.28
C ALA A 76 11.88 1.26 -11.70
N GLY A 77 10.76 1.01 -12.40
CA GLY A 77 10.34 -0.33 -12.79
C GLY A 77 9.91 -1.23 -11.64
N VAL A 78 9.56 -0.64 -10.48
CA VAL A 78 9.09 -1.38 -9.31
C VAL A 78 7.57 -1.45 -9.27
N LYS A 79 7.04 -2.48 -8.60
CA LYS A 79 5.59 -2.66 -8.44
C LYS A 79 5.09 -1.83 -7.25
N LEU A 80 4.00 -1.09 -7.47
CA LEU A 80 3.26 -0.40 -6.42
C LEU A 80 1.84 -0.97 -6.36
N MET A 81 1.42 -1.42 -5.19
CA MET A 81 0.06 -1.86 -4.91
C MET A 81 -0.52 -1.07 -3.74
N THR A 82 -1.76 -0.61 -3.90
CA THR A 82 -2.49 0.08 -2.83
C THR A 82 -3.41 -0.87 -2.10
N GLY A 83 -3.46 -0.78 -0.77
CA GLY A 83 -4.30 -1.58 0.12
C GLY A 83 -5.79 -1.25 0.03
N LEU A 84 -6.40 -1.45 -1.14
CA LEU A 84 -7.85 -1.31 -1.35
C LEU A 84 -8.55 -2.62 -0.96
N GLN A 85 -8.54 -2.95 0.32
CA GLN A 85 -8.96 -4.24 0.88
C GLN A 85 -10.38 -4.65 0.50
N ARG A 86 -11.31 -3.68 0.29
CA ARG A 86 -12.69 -3.99 -0.10
C ARG A 86 -12.83 -4.65 -1.47
N ARG A 87 -11.82 -4.52 -2.34
CA ARG A 87 -11.78 -5.24 -3.62
C ARG A 87 -11.65 -6.76 -3.45
N PHE A 88 -11.15 -7.20 -2.29
CA PHE A 88 -10.93 -8.61 -1.95
C PHE A 88 -11.96 -9.16 -0.96
N ASP A 89 -12.84 -8.29 -0.41
CA ASP A 89 -13.91 -8.67 0.48
C ASP A 89 -15.02 -9.43 -0.29
N PRO A 90 -15.41 -10.64 0.15
CA PRO A 90 -16.40 -11.45 -0.55
C PRO A 90 -17.75 -10.76 -0.74
N ASN A 91 -18.20 -9.95 0.23
CA ASN A 91 -19.51 -9.28 0.16
C ASN A 91 -19.46 -8.15 -0.90
N PHE A 92 -18.41 -7.34 -0.91
CA PHE A 92 -18.25 -6.30 -1.94
C PHE A 92 -18.05 -6.88 -3.33
N LYS A 93 -17.36 -8.02 -3.44
CA LYS A 93 -17.23 -8.75 -4.69
C LYS A 93 -18.59 -9.22 -5.18
N ARG A 94 -19.41 -9.81 -4.30
CA ARG A 94 -20.77 -10.27 -4.64
C ARG A 94 -21.68 -9.11 -5.09
N VAL A 95 -21.61 -7.95 -4.41
CA VAL A 95 -22.36 -6.76 -4.84
C VAL A 95 -21.93 -6.33 -6.24
N LYS A 96 -20.63 -6.27 -6.52
CA LYS A 96 -20.12 -5.96 -7.87
C LYS A 96 -20.64 -6.96 -8.91
N GLU A 97 -20.61 -8.24 -8.62
CA GLU A 97 -21.09 -9.30 -9.52
C GLU A 97 -22.59 -9.15 -9.82
N ALA A 98 -23.41 -8.83 -8.81
CA ALA A 98 -24.85 -8.59 -8.98
C ALA A 98 -25.13 -7.37 -9.88
N VAL A 99 -24.38 -6.28 -9.67
CA VAL A 99 -24.52 -5.05 -10.49
C VAL A 99 -24.10 -5.33 -11.94
N VAL A 100 -22.93 -5.91 -12.16
CA VAL A 100 -22.40 -6.18 -13.50
C VAL A 100 -23.23 -7.24 -14.23
N GLY A 101 -23.74 -8.23 -13.49
CA GLY A 101 -24.60 -9.29 -14.01
C GLY A 101 -26.05 -8.84 -14.29
N GLY A 102 -26.43 -7.60 -13.97
CA GLY A 102 -27.77 -7.06 -14.20
C GLY A 102 -28.83 -7.56 -13.20
N GLU A 103 -28.46 -8.26 -12.13
CA GLU A 103 -29.40 -8.80 -11.15
C GLU A 103 -30.23 -7.71 -10.45
N VAL A 104 -29.66 -6.52 -10.32
CA VAL A 104 -30.31 -5.35 -9.67
C VAL A 104 -30.90 -4.34 -10.67
N GLY A 105 -30.85 -4.66 -11.97
CA GLY A 105 -31.28 -3.73 -13.03
C GLY A 105 -30.30 -2.58 -13.23
N GLU A 106 -30.80 -1.45 -13.75
CA GLU A 106 -29.99 -0.24 -13.96
C GLU A 106 -29.68 0.42 -12.62
N THR A 107 -28.38 0.59 -12.32
CA THR A 107 -27.95 1.23 -11.07
C THR A 107 -27.98 2.74 -11.23
N ILE A 108 -28.87 3.41 -10.50
CA ILE A 108 -29.04 4.88 -10.53
C ILE A 108 -28.20 5.54 -9.41
N MET A 109 -28.15 4.93 -8.23
CA MET A 109 -27.46 5.47 -7.06
C MET A 109 -26.95 4.34 -6.15
N VAL A 110 -25.81 4.57 -5.53
CA VAL A 110 -25.25 3.71 -4.46
C VAL A 110 -25.03 4.57 -3.21
N CYS A 111 -25.61 4.20 -2.07
CA CYS A 111 -25.50 4.89 -0.79
C CYS A 111 -24.68 4.06 0.21
#